data_894eacb688eccc36c18ac5e8d928cdc6
#
_entry.id   894eacb688eccc36c18ac5e8d928cdc6
#
_cell.length_a   1.000
_cell.length_b   1.000
_cell.length_c   1.000
_cell.angle_alpha   90.00
_cell.angle_beta   90.00
_cell.angle_gamma   90.00
#
_symmetry.space_group_name_H-M   'P 1'
#
loop_
_entity.id
_entity.type
_entity.pdbx_description
1 polymer ?
#
loop_
_entity_poly.entity_id
_entity_poly.type
_entity_poly.pdbx_seq_one_letter_code
_entity_poly.pdbx_strand_id
1 'polypeptide(L)'
;MNKILFILCLTSASLWMLSCTDYEVASYPEENETEVFNGTVLDYLSTGNERLNLKFDSMMVLVNNIPDFIQQMEQTDVQYTVFAIPDACIRSSLAQLNEYRKQKELGEAIYLSDLLIEPFVVKDTIVNVITPTLNDTIINEYHYDYRADLERMLCKYIIKGSYDTDNILANEGNNSLNSLKYNYQMNIECSRKPASGFVGGGVKQLIFSDMKNSQVKDNWNRVSTVWNDVYTNNGIIHILSPQHSFGFDEFIYVFNNYGNKYKK
;
A
#
# COMPACT_ATOMS: atom_id res chain seq x y z
N MET A 1 38.61 8.75 51.19
CA MET A 1 37.17 8.92 50.87
C MET A 1 36.90 9.11 49.37
N ASN A 2 37.91 9.42 48.54
CA ASN A 2 37.67 9.73 47.11
C ASN A 2 37.80 8.57 46.10
N LYS A 3 38.29 7.39 46.53
CA LYS A 3 38.46 6.21 45.65
C LYS A 3 37.20 5.32 45.58
N ILE A 4 36.36 5.35 46.62
CA ILE A 4 35.15 4.55 46.64
C ILE A 4 34.03 5.23 45.83
N LEU A 5 34.00 6.57 45.78
CA LEU A 5 33.04 7.34 44.98
C LEU A 5 33.28 7.20 43.47
N PHE A 6 34.52 6.99 43.05
CA PHE A 6 34.88 6.82 41.62
C PHE A 6 34.50 5.42 41.09
N ILE A 7 34.52 4.39 41.95
CA ILE A 7 34.10 3.05 41.58
C ILE A 7 32.58 2.94 41.50
N LEU A 8 31.84 3.66 42.32
CA LEU A 8 30.34 3.69 42.24
C LEU A 8 29.84 4.42 40.97
N CYS A 9 30.55 5.43 40.48
CA CYS A 9 30.19 6.11 39.24
C CYS A 9 30.49 5.27 37.97
N LEU A 10 31.51 4.41 37.98
CA LEU A 10 31.82 3.54 36.85
C LEU A 10 30.86 2.34 36.74
N THR A 11 30.27 1.89 37.84
CA THR A 11 29.31 0.76 37.79
C THR A 11 27.90 1.22 37.42
N SER A 12 27.54 2.51 37.58
CA SER A 12 26.25 3.03 37.14
C SER A 12 26.19 3.36 35.65
N ALA A 13 27.34 3.59 34.99
CA ALA A 13 27.41 3.87 33.56
C ALA A 13 27.33 2.62 32.69
N SER A 14 27.53 1.42 33.25
CA SER A 14 27.49 0.16 32.49
C SER A 14 26.11 -0.49 32.41
N LEU A 15 25.08 0.02 33.12
CA LEU A 15 23.72 -0.53 33.09
C LEU A 15 22.76 0.14 32.09
N TRP A 16 23.23 1.12 31.31
CA TRP A 16 22.37 1.84 30.34
C TRP A 16 22.57 1.42 28.89
N MET A 17 23.35 0.34 28.63
CA MET A 17 23.64 -0.12 27.27
C MET A 17 22.95 -1.43 26.90
N LEU A 18 21.91 -1.86 27.63
CA LEU A 18 21.16 -3.08 27.33
C LEU A 18 19.67 -2.78 27.05
N SER A 19 19.43 -1.82 26.16
CA SER A 19 18.13 -1.70 25.50
C SER A 19 18.35 -1.48 24.01
N CYS A 20 19.07 -2.38 23.36
CA CYS A 20 18.78 -2.72 21.99
C CYS A 20 17.64 -3.72 22.05
N THR A 21 16.42 -3.26 21.86
CA THR A 21 15.39 -4.13 21.33
C THR A 21 15.90 -4.55 19.97
N ASP A 22 16.33 -5.81 19.86
CA ASP A 22 16.49 -6.46 18.58
C ASP A 22 15.14 -6.36 17.87
N TYR A 23 15.01 -5.36 17.03
CA TYR A 23 14.04 -5.41 15.95
C TYR A 23 14.55 -6.56 15.08
N GLU A 24 13.95 -7.72 15.19
CA GLU A 24 14.06 -8.74 14.18
C GLU A 24 13.55 -8.11 12.88
N VAL A 25 14.48 -7.55 12.13
CA VAL A 25 14.22 -7.23 10.72
C VAL A 25 13.97 -8.58 10.09
N ALA A 26 12.72 -8.88 9.76
CA ALA A 26 12.36 -10.11 9.07
C ALA A 26 13.32 -10.24 7.87
N SER A 27 14.23 -11.19 7.95
CA SER A 27 15.20 -11.48 6.89
C SER A 27 14.43 -12.25 5.83
N TYR A 28 14.04 -11.58 4.76
CA TYR A 28 13.46 -12.25 3.61
C TYR A 28 14.55 -12.98 2.82
N PRO A 29 14.23 -14.13 2.20
CA PRO A 29 15.20 -14.90 1.41
C PRO A 29 15.89 -14.00 0.38
N GLU A 30 17.22 -14.12 0.28
CA GLU A 30 18.00 -13.32 -0.68
C GLU A 30 17.86 -13.83 -2.13
N GLU A 31 17.39 -15.05 -2.33
CA GLU A 31 17.16 -15.65 -3.63
C GLU A 31 15.67 -15.80 -3.90
N ASN A 32 15.20 -15.21 -4.99
CA ASN A 32 13.86 -15.43 -5.50
C ASN A 32 13.86 -16.73 -6.32
N GLU A 33 13.39 -17.80 -5.72
CA GLU A 33 13.03 -18.99 -6.47
C GLU A 33 11.75 -18.71 -7.28
N THR A 34 11.72 -19.16 -8.53
CA THR A 34 10.51 -19.13 -9.33
C THR A 34 9.44 -19.99 -8.66
N GLU A 35 8.30 -19.41 -8.36
CA GLU A 35 7.17 -20.10 -7.76
C GLU A 35 6.07 -20.29 -8.82
N VAL A 36 5.62 -21.54 -8.96
CA VAL A 36 4.46 -21.86 -9.83
C VAL A 36 3.31 -22.28 -8.96
N PHE A 37 2.22 -21.51 -9.02
CA PHE A 37 1.00 -21.75 -8.27
C PHE A 37 -0.10 -22.27 -9.20
N ASN A 38 -0.67 -23.43 -8.87
CA ASN A 38 -1.73 -24.05 -9.66
C ASN A 38 -3.11 -23.48 -9.27
N GLY A 39 -3.41 -22.30 -9.75
CA GLY A 39 -4.64 -21.54 -9.49
C GLY A 39 -4.56 -20.18 -10.16
N THR A 40 -5.59 -19.38 -9.97
CA THR A 40 -5.64 -17.99 -10.45
C THR A 40 -4.88 -17.05 -9.51
N VAL A 41 -4.71 -15.80 -9.94
CA VAL A 41 -4.21 -14.72 -9.07
C VAL A 41 -5.05 -14.60 -7.79
N LEU A 42 -6.39 -14.67 -7.89
CA LEU A 42 -7.28 -14.57 -6.74
C LEU A 42 -7.13 -15.75 -5.78
N ASP A 43 -6.95 -16.96 -6.31
CA ASP A 43 -6.70 -18.16 -5.49
C ASP A 43 -5.40 -18.00 -4.69
N TYR A 44 -4.35 -17.48 -5.31
CA TYR A 44 -3.09 -17.23 -4.61
C TYR A 44 -3.24 -16.19 -3.50
N LEU A 45 -3.89 -15.05 -3.80
CA LEU A 45 -4.12 -14.00 -2.81
C LEU A 45 -4.94 -14.51 -1.61
N SER A 46 -5.90 -15.41 -1.86
CA SER A 46 -6.72 -16.03 -0.80
C SER A 46 -5.92 -17.02 0.05
N THR A 47 -4.94 -17.70 -0.53
CA THR A 47 -4.08 -18.68 0.16
C THR A 47 -3.01 -17.97 1.01
N GLY A 48 -2.42 -16.92 0.48
CA GLY A 48 -1.25 -16.26 1.04
C GLY A 48 0.08 -16.92 0.64
N ASN A 49 1.18 -16.34 1.07
CA ASN A 49 2.52 -16.91 0.87
C ASN A 49 3.01 -17.53 2.18
N GLU A 50 3.05 -18.86 2.26
CA GLU A 50 3.45 -19.59 3.47
C GLU A 50 4.95 -19.43 3.77
N ARG A 51 5.82 -19.37 2.74
CA ARG A 51 7.26 -19.23 2.92
C ARG A 51 7.65 -17.95 3.63
N LEU A 52 6.96 -16.85 3.30
CA LEU A 52 7.17 -15.54 3.90
C LEU A 52 6.25 -15.27 5.10
N ASN A 53 5.32 -16.19 5.39
CA ASN A 53 4.26 -16.00 6.37
C ASN A 53 3.46 -14.69 6.11
N LEU A 54 3.15 -14.42 4.85
CA LEU A 54 2.39 -13.24 4.43
C LEU A 54 0.98 -13.61 4.03
N LYS A 55 0.02 -12.80 4.49
CA LYS A 55 -1.39 -12.87 4.14
C LYS A 55 -1.80 -11.62 3.37
N PHE A 56 -2.83 -11.78 2.53
CA PHE A 56 -3.40 -10.74 1.69
C PHE A 56 -4.91 -10.60 1.94
N ASP A 57 -5.37 -10.98 3.14
CA ASP A 57 -6.79 -10.99 3.50
C ASP A 57 -7.42 -9.60 3.34
N SER A 58 -6.70 -8.54 3.73
CA SER A 58 -7.17 -7.17 3.57
C SER A 58 -7.28 -6.76 2.10
N MET A 59 -6.35 -7.20 1.24
CA MET A 59 -6.43 -6.98 -0.21
C MET A 59 -7.63 -7.72 -0.80
N MET A 60 -7.88 -8.97 -0.37
CA MET A 60 -9.06 -9.74 -0.79
C MET A 60 -10.37 -9.11 -0.31
N VAL A 61 -10.40 -8.52 0.89
CA VAL A 61 -11.56 -7.73 1.36
C VAL A 61 -11.82 -6.56 0.41
N LEU A 62 -10.80 -5.83 -0.03
CA LEU A 62 -10.95 -4.75 -1.01
C LEU A 62 -11.49 -5.28 -2.35
N VAL A 63 -10.87 -6.31 -2.90
CA VAL A 63 -11.27 -6.94 -4.17
C VAL A 63 -12.74 -7.38 -4.13
N ASN A 64 -13.16 -8.03 -3.04
CA ASN A 64 -14.52 -8.55 -2.88
C ASN A 64 -15.60 -7.46 -2.73
N ASN A 65 -15.22 -6.27 -2.30
CA ASN A 65 -16.16 -5.17 -2.04
C ASN A 65 -16.16 -4.09 -3.13
N ILE A 66 -15.33 -4.24 -4.17
CA ILE A 66 -15.31 -3.34 -5.33
C ILE A 66 -16.13 -3.98 -6.45
N PRO A 67 -17.18 -3.31 -6.95
CA PRO A 67 -18.02 -3.84 -8.03
C PRO A 67 -17.20 -4.21 -9.27
N ASP A 68 -17.58 -5.31 -9.93
CA ASP A 68 -17.01 -5.81 -11.18
C ASP A 68 -15.52 -6.19 -11.16
N PHE A 69 -14.84 -6.03 -10.02
CA PHE A 69 -13.40 -6.26 -9.92
C PHE A 69 -13.05 -7.76 -10.00
N ILE A 70 -13.80 -8.59 -9.26
CA ILE A 70 -13.64 -10.05 -9.29
C ILE A 70 -13.87 -10.56 -10.70
N GLN A 71 -14.97 -10.17 -11.34
CA GLN A 71 -15.31 -10.62 -12.69
C GLN A 71 -14.20 -10.30 -13.70
N GLN A 72 -13.52 -9.15 -13.56
CA GLN A 72 -12.39 -8.81 -14.39
C GLN A 72 -11.16 -9.69 -14.09
N MET A 73 -10.88 -9.96 -12.83
CA MET A 73 -9.72 -10.73 -12.39
C MET A 73 -9.87 -12.26 -12.58
N GLU A 74 -11.09 -12.76 -12.73
CA GLU A 74 -11.37 -14.17 -13.01
C GLU A 74 -11.21 -14.54 -14.50
N GLN A 75 -11.07 -13.56 -15.39
CA GLN A 75 -10.86 -13.82 -16.82
C GLN A 75 -9.54 -14.59 -17.01
N THR A 76 -9.62 -15.77 -17.59
CA THR A 76 -8.45 -16.64 -17.83
C THR A 76 -7.78 -16.39 -19.19
N ASP A 77 -8.44 -15.68 -20.09
CA ASP A 77 -7.92 -15.24 -21.38
C ASP A 77 -7.14 -13.91 -21.32
N VAL A 78 -7.16 -13.24 -20.16
CA VAL A 78 -6.40 -12.02 -19.90
C VAL A 78 -5.31 -12.33 -18.88
N GLN A 79 -4.09 -11.90 -19.17
CA GLN A 79 -2.98 -11.99 -18.23
C GLN A 79 -2.86 -10.70 -17.43
N TYR A 80 -2.53 -10.85 -16.16
CA TYR A 80 -2.31 -9.74 -15.24
C TYR A 80 -0.95 -9.82 -14.56
N THR A 81 -0.38 -8.68 -14.26
CA THR A 81 0.71 -8.56 -13.28
C THR A 81 0.16 -7.87 -12.05
N VAL A 82 0.23 -8.54 -10.92
CA VAL A 82 -0.34 -8.06 -9.66
C VAL A 82 0.78 -7.84 -8.65
N PHE A 83 0.84 -6.64 -8.11
CA PHE A 83 1.67 -6.31 -6.97
C PHE A 83 0.88 -6.57 -5.69
N ALA A 84 1.05 -7.77 -5.13
CA ALA A 84 0.30 -8.21 -3.95
C ALA A 84 0.69 -7.39 -2.72
N ILE A 85 -0.34 -6.87 -2.03
CA ILE A 85 -0.21 -5.97 -0.89
C ILE A 85 -0.40 -6.80 0.39
N PRO A 86 0.65 -7.07 1.18
CA PRO A 86 0.50 -7.75 2.47
C PRO A 86 -0.41 -6.99 3.43
N ASP A 87 -1.11 -7.70 4.31
CA ASP A 87 -2.01 -7.12 5.31
C ASP A 87 -1.36 -6.05 6.18
N ALA A 88 -0.06 -6.19 6.42
CA ALA A 88 0.72 -5.21 7.17
C ALA A 88 0.68 -3.81 6.53
N CYS A 89 0.63 -3.71 5.20
CA CYS A 89 0.59 -2.44 4.47
C CYS A 89 -0.71 -1.67 4.77
N ILE A 90 -1.86 -2.35 4.65
CA ILE A 90 -3.17 -1.74 4.89
C ILE A 90 -3.34 -1.40 6.37
N ARG A 91 -2.92 -2.31 7.26
CA ARG A 91 -2.92 -2.07 8.70
C ARG A 91 -2.06 -0.87 9.10
N SER A 92 -0.87 -0.74 8.52
CA SER A 92 0.02 0.41 8.75
C SER A 92 -0.60 1.71 8.27
N SER A 93 -1.22 1.73 7.08
CA SER A 93 -1.88 2.93 6.54
C SER A 93 -3.05 3.37 7.40
N LEU A 94 -3.87 2.43 7.89
CA LEU A 94 -4.95 2.72 8.84
C LEU A 94 -4.42 3.26 10.18
N ALA A 95 -3.34 2.68 10.70
CA ALA A 95 -2.73 3.14 11.94
C ALA A 95 -2.19 4.58 11.81
N GLN A 96 -1.51 4.89 10.71
CA GLN A 96 -1.00 6.23 10.42
C GLN A 96 -2.15 7.24 10.22
N LEU A 97 -3.23 6.85 9.53
CA LEU A 97 -4.43 7.66 9.38
C LEU A 97 -5.05 7.98 10.75
N ASN A 98 -5.22 6.98 11.61
CA ASN A 98 -5.83 7.15 12.92
C ASN A 98 -4.96 7.99 13.85
N GLU A 99 -3.64 7.84 13.78
CA GLU A 99 -2.71 8.70 14.53
C GLU A 99 -2.81 10.15 14.06
N TYR A 100 -2.84 10.40 12.74
CA TYR A 100 -3.04 11.74 12.19
C TYR A 100 -4.38 12.35 12.65
N ARG A 101 -5.47 11.59 12.58
CA ARG A 101 -6.82 12.03 12.99
C ARG A 101 -6.87 12.35 14.48
N LYS A 102 -6.24 11.53 15.32
CA LYS A 102 -6.13 11.76 16.77
C LYS A 102 -5.37 13.06 17.07
N GLN A 103 -4.24 13.29 16.39
CA GLN A 103 -3.45 14.54 16.56
C GLN A 103 -4.20 15.78 16.11
N LYS A 104 -5.13 15.65 15.17
CA LYS A 104 -5.96 16.74 14.64
C LYS A 104 -7.35 16.79 15.23
N GLU A 105 -7.65 15.96 16.21
CA GLU A 105 -8.97 15.88 16.87
C GLU A 105 -10.14 15.68 15.89
N LEU A 106 -9.92 14.83 14.86
CA LEU A 106 -10.87 14.61 13.76
C LEU A 106 -11.90 13.49 14.02
N GLY A 107 -12.09 13.09 15.28
CA GLY A 107 -13.08 12.11 15.72
C GLY A 107 -12.51 10.72 15.99
N GLU A 108 -13.37 9.71 15.97
CA GLU A 108 -13.08 8.32 16.31
C GLU A 108 -12.10 7.66 15.34
N ALA A 109 -11.51 6.54 15.77
CA ALA A 109 -10.66 5.71 14.92
C ALA A 109 -11.48 5.07 13.79
N ILE A 110 -10.87 4.96 12.63
CA ILE A 110 -11.45 4.40 11.41
C ILE A 110 -10.88 3.00 11.17
N TYR A 111 -11.73 2.07 10.78
CA TYR A 111 -11.38 0.71 10.36
C TYR A 111 -11.62 0.54 8.85
N LEU A 112 -11.07 -0.52 8.27
CA LEU A 112 -11.27 -0.80 6.85
C LEU A 112 -12.76 -0.97 6.50
N SER A 113 -13.55 -1.57 7.38
CA SER A 113 -15.00 -1.72 7.23
C SER A 113 -15.73 -0.39 7.06
N ASP A 114 -15.26 0.67 7.72
CA ASP A 114 -15.90 1.98 7.65
C ASP A 114 -15.71 2.63 6.28
N LEU A 115 -14.62 2.28 5.59
CA LEU A 115 -14.32 2.77 4.24
C LEU A 115 -15.03 1.95 3.13
N LEU A 116 -15.65 0.83 3.50
CA LEU A 116 -16.36 -0.07 2.56
C LEU A 116 -17.87 0.11 2.57
N ILE A 117 -18.37 1.12 3.28
CA ILE A 117 -19.80 1.44 3.31
C ILE A 117 -20.30 1.91 1.94
N GLU A 118 -21.61 1.75 1.71
CA GLU A 118 -22.27 2.27 0.51
C GLU A 118 -22.11 3.80 0.40
N PRO A 119 -22.06 4.35 -0.83
CA PRO A 119 -22.05 5.79 -1.02
C PRO A 119 -23.23 6.47 -0.33
N PHE A 120 -22.99 7.61 0.28
CA PHE A 120 -24.01 8.35 1.00
C PHE A 120 -23.90 9.85 0.77
N VAL A 121 -25.00 10.56 1.08
CA VAL A 121 -25.10 12.01 0.94
C VAL A 121 -25.37 12.63 2.30
N VAL A 122 -24.55 13.61 2.66
CA VAL A 122 -24.79 14.46 3.84
C VAL A 122 -25.31 15.81 3.36
N LYS A 123 -26.47 16.24 3.91
CA LYS A 123 -27.03 17.55 3.65
C LYS A 123 -26.72 18.49 4.81
N ASP A 124 -26.20 19.66 4.48
CA ASP A 124 -26.01 20.75 5.42
C ASP A 124 -26.92 21.91 5.03
N THR A 125 -27.72 22.36 5.97
CA THR A 125 -28.71 23.43 5.74
C THR A 125 -28.25 24.71 6.45
N ILE A 126 -27.91 25.71 5.67
CA ILE A 126 -27.57 27.05 6.16
C ILE A 126 -28.77 27.94 6.00
N VAL A 127 -29.31 28.47 7.11
CA VAL A 127 -30.39 29.41 7.11
C VAL A 127 -29.83 30.81 7.33
N ASN A 128 -29.87 31.63 6.30
CA ASN A 128 -29.51 33.05 6.39
C ASN A 128 -30.75 33.87 6.75
N VAL A 129 -30.80 34.43 7.93
CA VAL A 129 -31.86 35.33 8.37
C VAL A 129 -31.61 36.71 7.76
N ILE A 130 -32.37 37.08 6.74
CA ILE A 130 -32.24 38.37 6.05
C ILE A 130 -33.09 39.43 6.77
N THR A 131 -34.31 39.05 7.19
CA THR A 131 -35.20 39.85 8.04
C THR A 131 -35.97 38.92 8.99
N PRO A 132 -36.66 39.43 10.02
CA PRO A 132 -37.48 38.59 10.89
C PRO A 132 -38.53 37.74 10.19
N THR A 133 -38.90 38.10 8.96
CA THR A 133 -39.93 37.44 8.15
C THR A 133 -39.40 36.83 6.86
N LEU A 134 -38.11 37.01 6.53
CA LEU A 134 -37.51 36.52 5.30
C LEU A 134 -36.21 35.77 5.63
N ASN A 135 -36.22 34.47 5.40
CA ASN A 135 -35.05 33.59 5.51
C ASN A 135 -34.68 33.07 4.12
N ASP A 136 -33.41 33.07 3.83
CA ASP A 136 -32.83 32.35 2.70
C ASP A 136 -32.21 31.05 3.20
N THR A 137 -32.56 29.95 2.54
CA THR A 137 -32.09 28.61 2.94
C THR A 137 -31.21 28.00 1.84
N ILE A 138 -29.95 27.80 2.14
CA ILE A 138 -29.00 27.12 1.25
C ILE A 138 -28.84 25.70 1.74
N ILE A 139 -29.10 24.74 0.86
CA ILE A 139 -28.83 23.29 1.13
C ILE A 139 -27.60 22.90 0.36
N ASN A 140 -26.54 22.55 1.09
CA ASN A 140 -25.33 21.98 0.53
C ASN A 140 -25.41 20.46 0.62
N GLU A 141 -25.14 19.77 -0.49
CA GLU A 141 -25.09 18.31 -0.53
C GLU A 141 -23.63 17.85 -0.71
N TYR A 142 -23.18 16.98 0.19
CA TYR A 142 -21.84 16.39 0.16
C TYR A 142 -21.97 14.91 -0.13
N HIS A 143 -21.40 14.46 -1.26
CA HIS A 143 -21.40 13.09 -1.70
C HIS A 143 -20.10 12.41 -1.27
N TYR A 144 -20.23 11.25 -0.62
CA TYR A 144 -19.11 10.44 -0.15
C TYR A 144 -19.17 9.06 -0.77
N ASP A 145 -18.08 8.66 -1.40
CA ASP A 145 -17.87 7.31 -1.95
C ASP A 145 -16.44 6.85 -1.66
N TYR A 146 -16.26 6.32 -0.46
CA TYR A 146 -14.95 5.85 -0.03
C TYR A 146 -14.52 4.56 -0.74
N ARG A 147 -15.49 3.74 -1.21
CA ARG A 147 -15.17 2.54 -2.00
C ARG A 147 -14.55 2.90 -3.33
N ALA A 148 -15.05 3.94 -4.00
CA ALA A 148 -14.44 4.44 -5.23
C ALA A 148 -13.04 5.00 -4.99
N ASP A 149 -12.79 5.64 -3.84
CA ASP A 149 -11.45 6.07 -3.44
C ASP A 149 -10.49 4.87 -3.25
N LEU A 150 -10.96 3.80 -2.55
CA LEU A 150 -10.21 2.56 -2.37
C LEU A 150 -9.96 1.83 -3.69
N GLU A 151 -10.95 1.79 -4.58
CA GLU A 151 -10.82 1.21 -5.93
C GLU A 151 -9.71 1.91 -6.72
N ARG A 152 -9.70 3.24 -6.73
CA ARG A 152 -8.65 4.02 -7.41
C ARG A 152 -7.25 3.67 -6.91
N MET A 153 -7.10 3.52 -5.58
CA MET A 153 -5.82 3.10 -5.00
C MET A 153 -5.46 1.66 -5.36
N LEU A 154 -6.41 0.72 -5.23
CA LEU A 154 -6.17 -0.70 -5.51
C LEU A 154 -5.80 -0.93 -6.98
N CYS A 155 -6.44 -0.22 -7.91
CA CYS A 155 -6.16 -0.36 -9.34
C CYS A 155 -4.72 -0.04 -9.73
N LYS A 156 -3.99 0.77 -8.95
CA LYS A 156 -2.56 1.05 -9.19
C LYS A 156 -1.69 -0.20 -9.12
N TYR A 157 -2.08 -1.20 -8.35
CA TYR A 157 -1.31 -2.43 -8.10
C TYR A 157 -1.58 -3.55 -9.09
N ILE A 158 -2.41 -3.30 -10.10
CA ILE A 158 -2.80 -4.29 -11.10
C ILE A 158 -2.58 -3.74 -12.49
N ILE A 159 -1.79 -4.46 -13.26
CA ILE A 159 -1.39 -4.11 -14.62
C ILE A 159 -1.89 -5.20 -15.56
N LYS A 160 -2.43 -4.84 -16.73
CA LYS A 160 -2.70 -5.82 -17.80
C LYS A 160 -1.40 -6.24 -18.46
N GLY A 161 -1.24 -7.53 -18.65
CA GLY A 161 -0.06 -8.13 -19.27
C GLY A 161 0.75 -8.94 -18.26
N SER A 162 1.70 -9.69 -18.78
CA SER A 162 2.55 -10.60 -18.01
C SER A 162 3.98 -10.04 -18.01
N TYR A 163 4.38 -9.48 -16.88
CA TYR A 163 5.68 -8.83 -16.70
C TYR A 163 6.46 -9.52 -15.59
N ASP A 164 7.23 -10.53 -15.94
CA ASP A 164 8.19 -11.15 -15.02
C ASP A 164 9.52 -10.38 -14.97
N THR A 165 10.39 -10.76 -14.04
CA THR A 165 11.68 -10.08 -13.85
C THR A 165 12.57 -10.20 -15.10
N ASP A 166 12.50 -11.29 -15.87
CA ASP A 166 13.31 -11.47 -17.08
C ASP A 166 12.82 -10.59 -18.21
N ASN A 167 11.51 -10.49 -18.43
CA ASN A 167 10.92 -9.58 -19.40
C ASN A 167 11.24 -8.12 -19.10
N ILE A 168 11.18 -7.73 -17.81
CA ILE A 168 11.49 -6.37 -17.39
C ILE A 168 12.98 -6.07 -17.65
N LEU A 169 13.88 -7.00 -17.31
CA LEU A 169 15.32 -6.84 -17.56
C LEU A 169 15.64 -6.77 -19.05
N ALA A 170 14.97 -7.57 -19.89
CA ALA A 170 15.15 -7.56 -21.34
C ALA A 170 14.76 -6.21 -21.98
N ASN A 171 13.87 -5.46 -21.34
CA ASN A 171 13.46 -4.12 -21.73
C ASN A 171 14.23 -3.02 -20.96
N GLU A 172 15.55 -3.16 -20.86
CA GLU A 172 16.44 -2.23 -20.16
C GLU A 172 16.12 -2.04 -18.66
N GLY A 173 15.36 -2.98 -18.08
CA GLY A 173 15.00 -2.99 -16.66
C GLY A 173 14.07 -1.85 -16.24
N ASN A 174 13.36 -1.20 -17.19
CA ASN A 174 12.49 -0.06 -16.90
C ASN A 174 11.26 -0.06 -17.81
N ASN A 175 10.08 -0.21 -17.21
CA ASN A 175 8.82 -0.26 -17.95
C ASN A 175 7.81 0.71 -17.34
N SER A 176 7.37 1.68 -18.15
CA SER A 176 6.25 2.55 -17.80
C SER A 176 4.97 1.94 -18.34
N LEU A 177 4.02 1.67 -17.46
CA LEU A 177 2.79 0.92 -17.72
C LEU A 177 1.60 1.65 -17.11
N ASN A 178 0.40 1.36 -17.64
CA ASN A 178 -0.82 1.90 -17.09
C ASN A 178 -1.48 0.90 -16.15
N SER A 179 -2.06 1.41 -15.06
CA SER A 179 -2.90 0.63 -14.16
C SER A 179 -4.13 0.05 -14.86
N LEU A 180 -4.74 -0.97 -14.26
CA LEU A 180 -5.92 -1.68 -14.78
C LEU A 180 -7.07 -0.74 -15.15
N LYS A 181 -7.35 0.24 -14.29
CA LYS A 181 -8.34 1.31 -14.50
C LYS A 181 -7.69 2.67 -14.27
N TYR A 182 -8.35 3.73 -14.71
CA TYR A 182 -7.97 5.14 -14.49
C TYR A 182 -6.67 5.59 -15.17
N ASN A 183 -5.94 4.70 -15.87
CA ASN A 183 -4.71 5.00 -16.59
C ASN A 183 -3.63 5.68 -15.73
N TYR A 184 -3.52 5.31 -14.45
CA TYR A 184 -2.41 5.76 -13.64
C TYR A 184 -1.09 5.28 -14.23
N GLN A 185 -0.15 6.19 -14.38
CA GLN A 185 1.18 5.85 -14.87
C GLN A 185 1.99 5.21 -13.74
N MET A 186 2.26 3.93 -13.91
CA MET A 186 3.08 3.14 -13.00
C MET A 186 4.39 2.80 -13.67
N ASN A 187 5.43 2.55 -12.88
CA ASN A 187 6.71 2.12 -13.39
C ASN A 187 7.19 0.87 -12.65
N ILE A 188 7.80 -0.05 -13.40
CA ILE A 188 8.44 -1.25 -12.87
C ILE A 188 9.90 -1.22 -13.29
N GLU A 189 10.80 -1.14 -12.31
CA GLU A 189 12.24 -1.26 -12.52
C GLU A 189 12.72 -2.61 -11.97
N CYS A 190 13.53 -3.31 -12.76
CA CYS A 190 14.26 -4.48 -12.31
C CYS A 190 15.76 -4.20 -12.33
N SER A 191 16.42 -4.43 -11.22
CA SER A 191 17.87 -4.34 -11.10
C SER A 191 18.41 -5.56 -10.37
N ARG A 192 19.72 -5.81 -10.52
CA ARG A 192 20.41 -6.82 -9.71
C ARG A 192 21.18 -6.13 -8.59
N LYS A 193 21.02 -6.64 -7.37
CA LYS A 193 21.83 -6.20 -6.23
C LYS A 193 23.32 -6.50 -6.49
N PRO A 194 24.24 -5.72 -5.93
CA PRO A 194 25.66 -6.11 -5.90
C PRO A 194 25.83 -7.40 -5.06
N ALA A 195 26.67 -8.33 -5.52
CA ALA A 195 27.08 -9.49 -4.75
C ALA A 195 28.60 -9.54 -4.66
N SER A 196 29.16 -9.69 -3.46
CA SER A 196 30.57 -9.95 -3.16
C SER A 196 31.59 -9.34 -4.13
N GLY A 197 31.50 -8.02 -4.37
CA GLY A 197 32.44 -7.32 -5.26
C GLY A 197 32.09 -7.36 -6.75
N PHE A 198 30.97 -7.97 -7.14
CA PHE A 198 30.51 -7.98 -8.52
C PHE A 198 29.22 -7.12 -8.65
N VAL A 199 29.32 -6.03 -9.40
CA VAL A 199 28.16 -5.17 -9.68
C VAL A 199 27.16 -5.93 -10.56
N GLY A 200 25.92 -6.08 -10.09
CA GLY A 200 24.89 -6.81 -10.83
C GLY A 200 24.96 -8.34 -10.74
N GLY A 201 25.79 -8.90 -9.87
CA GLY A 201 25.89 -10.35 -9.66
C GLY A 201 24.88 -10.94 -8.67
N GLY A 202 24.14 -10.09 -7.96
CA GLY A 202 23.21 -10.53 -6.92
C GLY A 202 21.79 -10.78 -7.43
N VAL A 203 20.89 -10.98 -6.46
CA VAL A 203 19.47 -11.24 -6.72
C VAL A 203 18.79 -10.11 -7.48
N LYS A 204 17.82 -10.46 -8.29
CA LYS A 204 16.93 -9.50 -8.95
C LYS A 204 16.03 -8.82 -7.92
N GLN A 205 15.93 -7.51 -8.00
CA GLN A 205 15.03 -6.70 -7.18
C GLN A 205 14.12 -5.89 -8.08
N LEU A 206 12.83 -6.02 -7.86
CA LEU A 206 11.85 -5.13 -8.48
C LEU A 206 11.59 -3.92 -7.60
N ILE A 207 11.45 -2.77 -8.25
CA ILE A 207 10.96 -1.54 -7.65
C ILE A 207 9.71 -1.15 -8.42
N PHE A 208 8.60 -1.11 -7.73
CA PHE A 208 7.32 -0.65 -8.26
C PHE A 208 7.07 0.79 -7.84
N SER A 209 6.62 1.63 -8.75
CA SER A 209 6.51 3.07 -8.52
C SER A 209 5.20 3.63 -9.05
N ASP A 210 4.57 4.50 -8.27
CA ASP A 210 3.57 5.45 -8.76
C ASP A 210 4.30 6.69 -9.27
N MET A 211 4.19 6.93 -10.58
CA MET A 211 4.88 8.04 -11.26
C MET A 211 4.23 9.41 -10.97
N LYS A 212 3.05 9.46 -10.38
CA LYS A 212 2.31 10.69 -10.06
C LYS A 212 2.20 11.64 -11.28
N ASN A 213 2.06 11.06 -12.48
CA ASN A 213 2.06 11.77 -13.77
C ASN A 213 3.32 12.62 -14.01
N SER A 214 4.46 12.28 -13.39
CA SER A 214 5.74 12.96 -13.53
C SER A 214 6.75 12.06 -14.24
N GLN A 215 7.53 12.62 -15.17
CA GLN A 215 8.68 11.93 -15.77
C GLN A 215 9.95 12.04 -14.90
N VAL A 216 9.91 12.82 -13.83
CA VAL A 216 11.04 13.02 -12.91
C VAL A 216 10.97 11.97 -11.82
N LYS A 217 11.94 11.05 -11.80
CA LYS A 217 11.98 9.90 -10.86
C LYS A 217 11.97 10.31 -9.38
N ASP A 218 12.51 11.48 -9.04
CA ASP A 218 12.53 11.98 -7.66
C ASP A 218 11.14 12.32 -7.12
N ASN A 219 10.16 12.49 -8.01
CA ASN A 219 8.76 12.75 -7.64
C ASN A 219 7.96 11.46 -7.45
N TRP A 220 8.52 10.30 -7.78
CA TRP A 220 7.81 9.03 -7.74
C TRP A 220 7.75 8.46 -6.33
N ASN A 221 6.63 7.85 -6.00
CA ASN A 221 6.53 7.02 -4.82
C ASN A 221 6.94 5.60 -5.17
N ARG A 222 7.91 5.05 -4.46
CA ARG A 222 8.59 3.81 -4.82
C ARG A 222 8.49 2.78 -3.70
N VAL A 223 8.32 1.53 -4.07
CA VAL A 223 8.32 0.39 -3.15
C VAL A 223 9.09 -0.78 -3.77
N SER A 224 9.88 -1.48 -2.97
CA SER A 224 10.52 -2.72 -3.38
C SER A 224 9.61 -3.92 -3.18
N THR A 225 9.84 -4.97 -3.97
CA THR A 225 9.27 -6.29 -3.73
C THR A 225 10.11 -7.08 -2.74
N VAL A 226 9.49 -8.03 -2.06
CA VAL A 226 10.16 -9.04 -1.21
C VAL A 226 10.13 -10.43 -1.84
N TRP A 227 9.24 -10.67 -2.81
CA TRP A 227 9.14 -11.88 -3.58
C TRP A 227 8.68 -11.57 -5.00
N ASN A 228 9.25 -12.22 -6.01
CA ASN A 228 8.94 -11.96 -7.40
C ASN A 228 8.55 -13.25 -8.11
N ASP A 229 7.93 -13.11 -9.27
CA ASP A 229 7.70 -14.16 -10.25
C ASP A 229 6.93 -15.37 -9.69
N VAL A 230 5.80 -15.11 -9.02
CA VAL A 230 4.83 -16.17 -8.76
C VAL A 230 3.93 -16.30 -9.99
N TYR A 231 4.09 -17.40 -10.71
CA TYR A 231 3.30 -17.69 -11.92
C TYR A 231 1.98 -18.37 -11.53
N THR A 232 0.90 -17.81 -12.01
CA THR A 232 -0.47 -18.32 -11.84
C THR A 232 -1.10 -18.61 -13.21
N ASN A 233 -2.31 -19.21 -13.22
CA ASN A 233 -2.98 -19.54 -14.47
C ASN A 233 -3.35 -18.32 -15.33
N ASN A 234 -3.55 -17.15 -14.71
CA ASN A 234 -3.97 -15.94 -15.39
C ASN A 234 -3.10 -14.72 -15.07
N GLY A 235 -1.88 -14.91 -14.58
CA GLY A 235 -0.98 -13.78 -14.33
C GLY A 235 0.27 -14.10 -13.54
N ILE A 236 0.99 -13.03 -13.23
CA ILE A 236 2.20 -13.06 -12.42
C ILE A 236 1.97 -12.20 -11.19
N ILE A 237 2.46 -12.65 -10.04
CA ILE A 237 2.38 -11.92 -8.79
C ILE A 237 3.79 -11.56 -8.31
N HIS A 238 3.95 -10.30 -7.92
CA HIS A 238 5.10 -9.81 -7.17
C HIS A 238 4.62 -9.32 -5.81
N ILE A 239 5.25 -9.76 -4.73
CA ILE A 239 4.84 -9.40 -3.38
C ILE A 239 5.60 -8.16 -2.93
N LEU A 240 4.87 -7.11 -2.55
CA LEU A 240 5.44 -5.87 -2.05
C LEU A 240 6.00 -6.02 -0.63
N SER A 241 6.94 -5.15 -0.30
CA SER A 241 7.44 -5.02 1.06
C SER A 241 6.31 -4.73 2.04
N PRO A 242 6.21 -5.45 3.17
CA PRO A 242 5.21 -5.20 4.22
C PRO A 242 5.34 -3.81 4.87
N GLN A 243 6.44 -3.10 4.63
CA GLN A 243 6.66 -1.73 5.09
C GLN A 243 6.03 -0.67 4.18
N HIS A 244 5.44 -1.09 3.05
CA HIS A 244 4.75 -0.20 2.14
C HIS A 244 3.48 0.39 2.76
N SER A 245 3.20 1.67 2.48
CA SER A 245 1.90 2.27 2.76
C SER A 245 0.95 2.06 1.60
N PHE A 246 -0.21 1.44 1.85
CA PHE A 246 -1.25 1.25 0.83
C PHE A 246 -1.71 2.60 0.26
N GLY A 247 -1.87 2.66 -1.06
CA GLY A 247 -2.19 3.90 -1.77
C GLY A 247 -1.01 4.87 -1.91
N PHE A 248 0.21 4.40 -1.57
CA PHE A 248 1.44 5.19 -1.52
C PHE A 248 1.32 6.33 -0.49
N ASP A 249 1.23 7.58 -0.90
CA ASP A 249 1.08 8.74 -0.02
C ASP A 249 -0.37 9.31 0.01
N GLU A 250 -1.30 8.71 -0.74
CA GLU A 250 -2.65 9.25 -0.90
C GLU A 250 -3.61 8.87 0.23
N PHE A 251 -3.39 7.72 0.90
CA PHE A 251 -4.37 7.14 1.83
C PHE A 251 -4.77 8.12 2.94
N ILE A 252 -3.80 8.71 3.62
CA ILE A 252 -4.08 9.68 4.69
C ILE A 252 -4.75 10.93 4.13
N TYR A 253 -4.28 11.42 2.99
CA TYR A 253 -4.82 12.62 2.36
C TYR A 253 -6.30 12.46 1.99
N VAL A 254 -6.66 11.31 1.44
CA VAL A 254 -8.03 11.04 0.99
C VAL A 254 -8.99 10.82 2.18
N PHE A 255 -8.55 10.05 3.20
CA PHE A 255 -9.44 9.63 4.28
C PHE A 255 -9.33 10.45 5.57
N ASN A 256 -8.45 11.46 5.65
CA ASN A 256 -8.28 12.25 6.88
C ASN A 256 -9.58 12.90 7.36
N ASN A 257 -10.44 13.33 6.44
CA ASN A 257 -11.71 14.01 6.72
C ASN A 257 -12.92 13.06 6.77
N TYR A 258 -12.71 11.75 6.93
CA TYR A 258 -13.80 10.79 7.06
C TYR A 258 -14.79 11.23 8.14
N GLY A 259 -16.09 11.21 7.80
CA GLY A 259 -17.18 11.57 8.72
C GLY A 259 -17.32 13.07 9.00
N ASN A 260 -16.42 13.92 8.51
CA ASN A 260 -16.54 15.37 8.64
C ASN A 260 -17.34 15.96 7.46
N LYS A 261 -18.19 16.96 7.76
CA LYS A 261 -19.08 17.60 6.78
C LYS A 261 -18.38 18.28 5.61
N TYR A 262 -17.08 18.55 5.73
CA TYR A 262 -16.33 19.31 4.74
C TYR A 262 -15.22 18.45 4.16
N LYS A 263 -15.52 17.79 3.02
CA LYS A 263 -14.45 17.29 2.15
C LYS A 263 -13.88 18.52 1.41
N LYS A 264 -12.65 18.84 1.67
CA LYS A 264 -11.94 19.86 0.89
C LYS A 264 -11.61 19.33 -0.49
#